data_6651344f8d8bdbb350bb08d717f2456b
#
_entry.id   6651344f8d8bdbb350bb08d717f2456b
#
_cell.length_a   1.000
_cell.length_b   1.000
_cell.length_c   1.000
_cell.angle_alpha   90.00
_cell.angle_beta   90.00
_cell.angle_gamma   90.00
#
_symmetry.space_group_name_H-M   'P 1'
#
loop_
_entity.id
_entity.type
_entity.pdbx_description
1 polymer ?
#
loop_
_entity_poly.entity_id
_entity_poly.type
_entity_poly.pdbx_seq_one_letter_code
_entity_poly.pdbx_strand_id
1 'polypeptide(L)'
;RRPFTLMGAVQQATAAFMLVLSLQSAALAAGAETPAADIPEPERWNVHGQFTNVTQWHPSFRSPYSGTNSLTPDNNTKETVDVTLYLGLRLWKGAELYANPEIDQGFGLSNTVGLAGFSSGEAYKIGNNAPYRKLPRLFLRQVINLGGEQQAVESAPNQLAGSRSADNVTITVGKFSVADIFD
;
A
#
# COMPACT_ATOMS: atom_id res chain seq x y z
N ARG A 1 -27.25 57.93 7.17
CA ARG A 1 -25.99 57.60 6.44
C ARG A 1 -24.93 57.28 7.48
N ARG A 2 -24.64 56.01 7.70
CA ARG A 2 -23.46 55.52 8.44
C ARG A 2 -22.71 54.55 7.55
N PRO A 3 -21.37 54.59 7.46
CA PRO A 3 -20.62 53.72 6.59
C PRO A 3 -20.49 52.31 7.19
N PHE A 4 -20.62 51.32 6.35
CA PHE A 4 -20.36 49.92 6.61
C PHE A 4 -18.84 49.71 6.75
N THR A 5 -18.39 49.26 7.89
CA THR A 5 -17.01 48.79 8.07
C THR A 5 -16.99 47.29 7.88
N LEU A 6 -16.48 46.85 6.75
CA LEU A 6 -16.11 45.46 6.53
C LEU A 6 -14.87 45.14 7.39
N MET A 7 -15.04 44.33 8.39
CA MET A 7 -13.91 43.71 9.08
C MET A 7 -14.01 42.20 8.84
N GLY A 8 -13.25 41.77 7.85
CA GLY A 8 -13.15 40.37 7.47
C GLY A 8 -12.40 39.56 8.54
N ALA A 9 -13.06 38.59 9.11
CA ALA A 9 -12.41 37.53 9.86
C ALA A 9 -11.89 36.53 8.84
N VAL A 10 -10.60 36.59 8.55
CA VAL A 10 -9.87 35.53 7.88
C VAL A 10 -9.66 34.42 8.90
N GLN A 11 -10.49 33.40 8.86
CA GLN A 11 -10.33 32.20 9.66
C GLN A 11 -9.30 31.35 8.96
N GLN A 12 -8.09 31.34 9.49
CA GLN A 12 -7.00 30.48 9.03
C GLN A 12 -7.36 29.03 9.32
N ALA A 13 -7.63 28.28 8.26
CA ALA A 13 -7.67 26.85 8.30
C ALA A 13 -6.22 26.35 8.42
N THR A 14 -5.80 25.99 9.61
CA THR A 14 -4.53 25.29 9.84
C THR A 14 -4.67 23.86 9.36
N ALA A 15 -4.32 23.61 8.10
CA ALA A 15 -4.07 22.28 7.61
C ALA A 15 -2.77 21.78 8.26
N ALA A 16 -2.86 20.83 9.17
CA ALA A 16 -1.70 20.13 9.71
C ALA A 16 -1.12 19.25 8.59
N PHE A 17 -0.15 19.78 7.87
CA PHE A 17 0.68 19.02 6.94
C PHE A 17 1.73 18.31 7.78
N MET A 18 1.60 17.00 8.00
CA MET A 18 2.68 16.19 8.55
C MET A 18 3.74 16.03 7.46
N LEU A 19 4.76 16.89 7.54
CA LEU A 19 5.98 16.76 6.75
C LEU A 19 6.83 15.67 7.44
N VAL A 20 6.82 14.46 6.92
CA VAL A 20 7.82 13.45 7.30
C VAL A 20 9.12 13.81 6.59
N LEU A 21 9.96 14.57 7.28
CA LEU A 21 11.30 14.87 6.84
C LEU A 21 12.19 13.66 7.15
N SER A 22 12.38 12.75 6.19
CA SER A 22 13.45 11.75 6.28
C SER A 22 14.77 12.46 6.04
N LEU A 23 15.48 12.80 7.12
CA LEU A 23 16.89 13.17 7.03
C LEU A 23 17.69 11.92 6.63
N GLN A 24 18.01 11.79 5.36
CA GLN A 24 19.09 10.92 4.92
C GLN A 24 20.38 11.66 5.20
N SER A 25 21.03 11.33 6.31
CA SER A 25 22.39 11.77 6.58
C SER A 25 23.30 11.03 5.61
N ALA A 26 23.76 11.70 4.56
CA ALA A 26 24.90 11.24 3.79
C ALA A 26 26.13 11.32 4.70
N ALA A 27 26.46 10.23 5.38
CA ALA A 27 27.73 10.08 6.02
C ALA A 27 28.79 9.92 4.92
N LEU A 28 29.68 10.91 4.78
CA LEU A 28 30.92 10.75 4.03
C LEU A 28 31.73 9.68 4.76
N ALA A 29 31.65 8.43 4.31
CA ALA A 29 32.47 7.35 4.80
C ALA A 29 33.85 7.46 4.13
N ALA A 30 34.82 7.96 4.86
CA ALA A 30 36.22 7.69 4.59
C ALA A 30 36.45 6.18 4.77
N GLY A 31 36.82 5.48 3.68
CA GLY A 31 37.61 4.24 3.65
C GLY A 31 37.34 3.16 4.71
N ALA A 32 36.08 2.86 5.04
CA ALA A 32 35.73 1.64 5.73
C ALA A 32 35.39 0.59 4.68
N GLU A 33 36.09 -0.53 4.66
CA GLU A 33 35.68 -1.74 3.94
C GLU A 33 34.23 -2.02 4.33
N THR A 34 33.32 -1.97 3.37
CA THR A 34 31.92 -2.32 3.57
C THR A 34 31.92 -3.79 4.01
N PRO A 35 31.42 -4.13 5.22
CA PRO A 35 31.32 -5.53 5.62
C PRO A 35 30.55 -6.25 4.50
N ALA A 36 31.05 -7.40 4.05
CA ALA A 36 30.34 -8.24 3.12
C ALA A 36 28.92 -8.42 3.68
N ALA A 37 27.90 -8.02 2.91
CA ALA A 37 26.53 -8.11 3.35
C ALA A 37 26.26 -9.56 3.79
N ASP A 38 25.84 -9.74 5.02
CA ASP A 38 25.54 -11.07 5.55
C ASP A 38 24.34 -11.59 4.74
N ILE A 39 24.61 -12.53 3.84
CA ILE A 39 23.60 -13.09 2.95
C ILE A 39 22.73 -14.03 3.78
N PRO A 40 21.43 -13.74 3.93
CA PRO A 40 20.56 -14.59 4.73
C PRO A 40 20.42 -15.98 4.10
N GLU A 41 20.22 -16.98 4.95
CA GLU A 41 19.92 -18.34 4.49
C GLU A 41 18.67 -18.35 3.60
N PRO A 42 18.69 -19.10 2.48
CA PRO A 42 17.58 -19.12 1.56
C PRO A 42 16.29 -19.69 2.20
N GLU A 43 15.27 -18.89 2.34
CA GLU A 43 13.95 -19.34 2.79
C GLU A 43 13.31 -20.28 1.78
N ARG A 44 12.72 -21.36 2.26
CA ARG A 44 11.90 -22.25 1.45
C ARG A 44 10.45 -21.78 1.35
N TRP A 45 9.94 -21.15 2.39
CA TRP A 45 8.61 -20.53 2.45
C TRP A 45 8.58 -19.41 3.47
N ASN A 46 7.67 -18.47 3.29
CA ASN A 46 7.37 -17.48 4.31
C ASN A 46 5.87 -17.15 4.32
N VAL A 47 5.45 -16.54 5.43
CA VAL A 47 4.09 -16.01 5.60
C VAL A 47 4.19 -14.66 6.26
N HIS A 48 3.62 -13.65 5.60
CA HIS A 48 3.42 -12.32 6.19
C HIS A 48 1.93 -12.01 6.22
N GLY A 49 1.52 -11.12 7.10
CA GLY A 49 0.14 -10.68 7.22
C GLY A 49 0.06 -9.18 7.33
N GLN A 50 -1.00 -8.62 6.79
CA GLN A 50 -1.34 -7.21 6.91
C GLN A 50 -2.79 -7.08 7.33
N PHE A 51 -3.03 -6.16 8.24
CA PHE A 51 -4.36 -5.74 8.67
C PHE A 51 -4.47 -4.23 8.46
N THR A 52 -5.47 -3.82 7.70
CA THR A 52 -5.75 -2.41 7.44
C THR A 52 -7.17 -2.08 7.88
N ASN A 53 -7.31 -1.07 8.72
CA ASN A 53 -8.59 -0.49 9.08
C ASN A 53 -8.58 0.98 8.70
N VAL A 54 -9.59 1.41 7.96
CA VAL A 54 -9.75 2.82 7.59
C VAL A 54 -11.13 3.30 7.99
N THR A 55 -11.17 4.19 8.96
CA THR A 55 -12.39 4.89 9.34
C THR A 55 -12.38 6.28 8.72
N GLN A 56 -13.40 6.58 7.93
CA GLN A 56 -13.63 7.88 7.31
C GLN A 56 -14.83 8.55 7.97
N TRP A 57 -14.70 9.84 8.25
CA TRP A 57 -15.77 10.62 8.87
C TRP A 57 -15.81 12.04 8.29
N HIS A 58 -17.03 12.60 8.22
CA HIS A 58 -17.26 14.03 8.04
C HIS A 58 -18.48 14.51 8.81
N PRO A 59 -18.49 15.74 9.34
CA PRO A 59 -19.68 16.35 9.93
C PRO A 59 -20.70 16.67 8.84
N SER A 60 -21.92 17.03 9.27
CA SER A 60 -22.91 17.60 8.36
C SER A 60 -22.40 18.93 7.76
N PHE A 61 -22.73 19.16 6.51
CA PHE A 61 -22.35 20.37 5.80
C PHE A 61 -23.46 20.81 4.84
N ARG A 62 -23.44 22.11 4.47
CA ARG A 62 -24.39 22.63 3.50
C ARG A 62 -24.01 22.23 2.09
N SER A 63 -24.86 21.48 1.42
CA SER A 63 -24.69 21.05 0.03
C SER A 63 -25.89 21.53 -0.81
N PRO A 64 -25.82 22.71 -1.44
CA PRO A 64 -26.91 23.21 -2.30
C PRO A 64 -27.08 22.37 -3.58
N TYR A 65 -26.03 21.63 -3.96
CA TYR A 65 -26.03 20.75 -5.11
C TYR A 65 -25.62 19.36 -4.68
N SER A 66 -26.40 18.34 -5.04
CA SER A 66 -26.11 16.95 -4.76
C SER A 66 -26.38 16.12 -6.01
N GLY A 67 -25.50 15.20 -6.31
CA GLY A 67 -25.58 14.27 -7.42
C GLY A 67 -25.20 12.85 -7.00
N THR A 68 -25.26 11.92 -7.94
CA THR A 68 -25.03 10.49 -7.71
C THR A 68 -23.68 10.18 -7.05
N ASN A 69 -22.66 10.98 -7.34
CA ASN A 69 -21.28 10.79 -6.82
C ASN A 69 -20.88 11.85 -5.79
N SER A 70 -21.84 12.60 -5.24
CA SER A 70 -21.58 13.58 -4.20
C SER A 70 -21.50 12.92 -2.83
N LEU A 71 -20.77 13.55 -1.91
CA LEU A 71 -20.87 13.21 -0.49
C LEU A 71 -22.28 13.53 0.00
N THR A 72 -22.82 12.68 0.86
CA THR A 72 -24.07 12.97 1.57
C THR A 72 -23.86 14.16 2.50
N PRO A 73 -24.79 15.14 2.58
CA PRO A 73 -24.61 16.32 3.41
C PRO A 73 -24.71 16.05 4.92
N ASP A 74 -25.26 14.92 5.30
CA ASP A 74 -25.44 14.55 6.70
C ASP A 74 -24.13 14.01 7.31
N ASN A 75 -24.03 14.10 8.64
CA ASN A 75 -22.94 13.47 9.38
C ASN A 75 -22.84 11.98 8.99
N ASN A 76 -21.69 11.57 8.54
CA ASN A 76 -21.48 10.21 8.05
C ASN A 76 -20.14 9.65 8.53
N THR A 77 -20.19 8.41 8.98
CA THR A 77 -19.00 7.62 9.36
C THR A 77 -19.07 6.28 8.64
N LYS A 78 -18.00 5.91 8.01
CA LYS A 78 -17.85 4.63 7.31
C LYS A 78 -16.50 4.01 7.63
N GLU A 79 -16.46 2.70 7.57
CA GLU A 79 -15.30 1.91 7.91
C GLU A 79 -15.09 0.80 6.88
N THR A 80 -13.83 0.56 6.54
CA THR A 80 -13.39 -0.59 5.78
C THR A 80 -12.33 -1.35 6.56
N VAL A 81 -12.39 -2.67 6.48
CA VAL A 81 -11.42 -3.60 7.05
C VAL A 81 -10.90 -4.50 5.94
N ASP A 82 -9.61 -4.66 5.90
CA ASP A 82 -8.89 -5.52 4.98
C ASP A 82 -7.88 -6.38 5.73
N VAL A 83 -7.84 -7.66 5.42
CA VAL A 83 -6.87 -8.63 5.95
C VAL A 83 -6.25 -9.36 4.80
N THR A 84 -4.96 -9.14 4.57
CA THR A 84 -4.18 -9.81 3.52
C THR A 84 -3.14 -10.75 4.12
N LEU A 85 -3.06 -11.97 3.61
CA LEU A 85 -1.93 -12.87 3.83
C LEU A 85 -1.04 -12.87 2.59
N TYR A 86 0.26 -12.87 2.82
CA TYR A 86 1.28 -13.00 1.78
C TYR A 86 1.99 -14.34 1.98
N LEU A 87 1.73 -15.27 1.09
CA LEU A 87 2.28 -16.62 1.13
C LEU A 87 3.35 -16.74 0.04
N GLY A 88 4.56 -17.14 0.43
CA GLY A 88 5.68 -17.40 -0.48
C GLY A 88 6.18 -18.84 -0.37
N LEU A 89 6.47 -19.47 -1.51
CA LEU A 89 7.03 -20.82 -1.59
C LEU A 89 8.08 -20.89 -2.69
N ARG A 90 9.29 -21.33 -2.35
CA ARG A 90 10.35 -21.63 -3.30
C ARG A 90 10.17 -23.03 -3.87
N LEU A 91 9.97 -23.13 -5.19
CA LEU A 91 9.72 -24.37 -5.89
C LEU A 91 11.03 -25.07 -6.29
N TRP A 92 11.94 -24.29 -6.90
CA TRP A 92 13.30 -24.70 -7.28
C TRP A 92 14.21 -23.47 -7.32
N LYS A 93 15.45 -23.63 -7.74
CA LYS A 93 16.41 -22.52 -7.76
C LYS A 93 15.94 -21.38 -8.67
N GLY A 94 15.73 -20.21 -8.05
CA GLY A 94 15.26 -19.00 -8.71
C GLY A 94 13.75 -18.96 -8.98
N ALA A 95 13.00 -20.06 -8.73
CA ALA A 95 11.55 -20.08 -8.94
C ALA A 95 10.78 -19.99 -7.61
N GLU A 96 9.88 -19.03 -7.55
CA GLU A 96 9.09 -18.70 -6.37
C GLU A 96 7.61 -18.52 -6.74
N LEU A 97 6.72 -19.13 -5.99
CA LEU A 97 5.27 -19.00 -6.13
C LEU A 97 4.74 -18.12 -5.00
N TYR A 98 3.91 -17.16 -5.34
CA TYR A 98 3.27 -16.26 -4.39
C TYR A 98 1.76 -16.28 -4.54
N ALA A 99 1.07 -16.24 -3.39
CA ALA A 99 -0.39 -16.13 -3.32
C ALA A 99 -0.78 -15.16 -2.20
N ASN A 100 -1.67 -14.22 -2.50
CA ASN A 100 -2.17 -13.26 -1.53
C ASN A 100 -3.69 -13.38 -1.38
N PRO A 101 -4.20 -14.33 -0.56
CA PRO A 101 -5.61 -14.33 -0.19
C PRO A 101 -5.93 -13.14 0.71
N GLU A 102 -7.09 -12.52 0.44
CA GLU A 102 -7.55 -11.31 1.08
C GLU A 102 -9.01 -11.45 1.53
N ILE A 103 -9.35 -10.86 2.65
CA ILE A 103 -10.71 -10.74 3.16
C ILE A 103 -11.00 -9.26 3.40
N ASP A 104 -12.02 -8.75 2.71
CA ASP A 104 -12.45 -7.36 2.81
C ASP A 104 -13.86 -7.26 3.40
N GLN A 105 -14.12 -6.14 4.07
CA GLN A 105 -15.44 -5.80 4.60
C GLN A 105 -15.61 -4.28 4.69
N GLY A 106 -16.84 -3.80 4.59
CA GLY A 106 -17.22 -2.43 4.89
C GLY A 106 -17.45 -1.56 3.65
N PHE A 107 -17.59 -0.27 3.92
CA PHE A 107 -17.80 0.77 2.90
C PHE A 107 -16.95 2.00 3.18
N GLY A 108 -16.49 2.67 2.12
CA GLY A 108 -16.08 4.06 2.19
C GLY A 108 -17.28 5.02 2.29
N LEU A 109 -17.03 6.30 2.50
CA LEU A 109 -18.06 7.34 2.53
C LEU A 109 -18.93 7.28 1.27
N SER A 110 -20.20 7.68 1.40
CA SER A 110 -21.20 7.62 0.32
C SER A 110 -21.34 6.21 -0.29
N ASN A 111 -21.20 5.16 0.55
CA ASN A 111 -21.26 3.76 0.15
C ASN A 111 -20.23 3.38 -0.93
N THR A 112 -19.01 3.87 -0.77
CA THR A 112 -17.90 3.61 -1.70
C THR A 112 -18.16 4.16 -3.10
N VAL A 113 -18.83 5.30 -3.19
CA VAL A 113 -19.13 5.98 -4.45
C VAL A 113 -18.57 7.40 -4.43
N GLY A 114 -18.14 7.90 -5.58
CA GLY A 114 -17.66 9.26 -5.74
C GLY A 114 -16.28 9.54 -5.16
N LEU A 115 -16.04 10.80 -4.82
CA LEU A 115 -14.71 11.32 -4.43
C LEU A 115 -14.13 10.63 -3.19
N ALA A 116 -14.93 10.28 -2.22
CA ALA A 116 -14.50 9.63 -0.97
C ALA A 116 -14.78 8.11 -0.95
N GLY A 117 -15.13 7.54 -2.07
CA GLY A 117 -15.41 6.10 -2.21
C GLY A 117 -14.16 5.23 -2.21
N PHE A 118 -12.98 5.83 -2.35
CA PHE A 118 -11.69 5.15 -2.31
C PHE A 118 -11.11 5.29 -0.90
N SER A 119 -11.38 4.32 -0.04
CA SER A 119 -11.01 4.37 1.37
C SER A 119 -9.52 4.09 1.61
N SER A 120 -8.94 3.13 0.89
CA SER A 120 -7.50 2.82 0.95
C SER A 120 -7.03 2.19 -0.36
N GLY A 121 -5.72 2.11 -0.57
CA GLY A 121 -5.11 1.46 -1.73
C GLY A 121 -5.30 -0.06 -1.74
N GLU A 122 -5.33 -0.68 -0.57
CA GLU A 122 -5.54 -2.12 -0.42
C GLU A 122 -7.03 -2.47 -0.56
N ALA A 123 -7.88 -1.68 0.06
CA ALA A 123 -9.33 -1.87 0.10
C ALA A 123 -10.03 -1.27 -1.14
N TYR A 124 -9.42 -1.37 -2.30
CA TYR A 124 -9.98 -0.88 -3.54
C TYR A 124 -11.29 -1.62 -3.90
N LYS A 125 -12.35 -0.84 -4.08
CA LYS A 125 -13.71 -1.34 -4.35
C LYS A 125 -14.33 -2.22 -3.27
N ILE A 126 -13.98 -2.03 -2.01
CA ILE A 126 -14.75 -2.58 -0.91
C ILE A 126 -16.12 -1.90 -0.88
N GLY A 127 -17.16 -2.70 -0.82
CA GLY A 127 -18.54 -2.22 -0.79
C GLY A 127 -19.49 -3.33 -0.39
N ASN A 128 -19.20 -4.02 0.74
CA ASN A 128 -20.05 -5.07 1.27
C ASN A 128 -20.01 -5.10 2.79
N ASN A 129 -21.17 -5.21 3.44
CA ASN A 129 -21.27 -5.34 4.88
C ASN A 129 -20.77 -6.70 5.40
N ALA A 130 -20.94 -7.76 4.60
CA ALA A 130 -20.43 -9.09 4.95
C ALA A 130 -18.99 -9.25 4.46
N PRO A 131 -18.14 -9.95 5.23
CA PRO A 131 -16.80 -10.29 4.77
C PRO A 131 -16.84 -11.08 3.47
N TYR A 132 -16.00 -10.74 2.52
CA TYR A 132 -15.85 -11.47 1.27
C TYR A 132 -14.39 -11.68 0.92
N ARG A 133 -14.12 -12.72 0.13
CA ARG A 133 -12.77 -13.17 -0.18
C ARG A 133 -12.36 -12.73 -1.57
N LYS A 134 -11.10 -12.36 -1.69
CA LYS A 134 -10.42 -12.09 -2.96
C LYS A 134 -9.11 -12.86 -3.04
N LEU A 135 -8.60 -13.01 -4.23
CA LEU A 135 -7.22 -13.44 -4.50
C LEU A 135 -6.62 -12.42 -5.49
N PRO A 136 -6.18 -11.25 -5.01
CA PRO A 136 -5.65 -10.20 -5.88
C PRO A 136 -4.37 -10.60 -6.57
N ARG A 137 -3.52 -11.43 -5.93
CA ARG A 137 -2.24 -11.87 -6.49
C ARG A 137 -2.09 -13.39 -6.40
N LEU A 138 -1.71 -13.98 -7.52
CA LEU A 138 -1.26 -15.37 -7.63
C LEU A 138 -0.29 -15.44 -8.81
N PHE A 139 1.00 -15.52 -8.55
CA PHE A 139 2.01 -15.46 -9.60
C PHE A 139 3.24 -16.31 -9.30
N LEU A 140 3.89 -16.73 -10.36
CA LEU A 140 5.21 -17.35 -10.38
C LEU A 140 6.24 -16.30 -10.76
N ARG A 141 7.33 -16.23 -10.02
CA ARG A 141 8.52 -15.44 -10.33
C ARG A 141 9.70 -16.38 -10.56
N GLN A 142 10.38 -16.23 -11.69
CA GLN A 142 11.64 -16.92 -11.98
C GLN A 142 12.74 -15.88 -12.08
N VAL A 143 13.76 -15.99 -11.23
CA VAL A 143 15.00 -15.22 -11.31
C VAL A 143 16.08 -16.06 -11.96
N ILE A 144 16.67 -15.55 -13.01
CA ILE A 144 17.79 -16.16 -13.73
C ILE A 144 19.01 -15.28 -13.47
N ASN A 145 19.93 -15.76 -12.66
CA ASN A 145 21.16 -15.06 -12.35
C ASN A 145 22.12 -15.12 -13.55
N LEU A 146 22.62 -13.98 -14.00
CA LEU A 146 23.56 -13.87 -15.13
C LEU A 146 25.01 -13.64 -14.68
N GLY A 147 25.22 -13.14 -13.45
CA GLY A 147 26.54 -12.84 -12.89
C GLY A 147 26.54 -11.57 -12.06
N GLY A 148 27.76 -11.09 -11.77
CA GLY A 148 27.93 -9.91 -10.90
C GLY A 148 27.93 -10.25 -9.41
N GLU A 149 27.97 -9.20 -8.59
CA GLU A 149 27.99 -9.31 -7.13
C GLU A 149 26.70 -9.94 -6.60
N GLN A 150 26.84 -10.76 -5.57
CA GLN A 150 25.68 -11.34 -4.87
C GLN A 150 25.08 -10.30 -3.93
N GLN A 151 23.80 -10.05 -4.10
CA GLN A 151 23.02 -9.13 -3.27
C GLN A 151 22.16 -9.93 -2.29
N ALA A 152 22.18 -9.55 -1.02
CA ALA A 152 21.28 -10.07 -0.01
C ALA A 152 19.83 -9.67 -0.34
N VAL A 153 18.90 -10.57 -0.12
CA VAL A 153 17.46 -10.36 -0.26
C VAL A 153 16.81 -10.72 1.06
N GLU A 154 16.22 -9.76 1.71
CA GLU A 154 15.52 -9.94 2.99
C GLU A 154 14.12 -10.51 2.79
N SER A 155 13.60 -11.21 3.83
CA SER A 155 12.22 -11.68 3.85
C SER A 155 11.24 -10.51 3.93
N ALA A 156 10.25 -10.48 3.03
CA ALA A 156 9.24 -9.44 2.98
C ALA A 156 7.95 -9.98 2.31
N PRO A 157 6.83 -9.24 2.34
CA PRO A 157 5.65 -9.58 1.55
C PRO A 157 6.01 -9.79 0.07
N ASN A 158 5.65 -10.96 -0.48
CA ASN A 158 6.00 -11.38 -1.84
C ASN A 158 7.51 -11.43 -2.14
N GLN A 159 8.31 -11.73 -1.13
CA GLN A 159 9.76 -11.85 -1.25
C GLN A 159 10.30 -12.86 -0.23
N LEU A 160 10.95 -13.92 -0.72
CA LEU A 160 11.67 -14.89 0.11
C LEU A 160 13.10 -14.41 0.35
N ALA A 161 13.60 -14.61 1.58
CA ALA A 161 14.99 -14.33 1.88
C ALA A 161 15.96 -15.22 1.09
N GLY A 162 17.17 -14.71 0.87
CA GLY A 162 18.23 -15.41 0.15
C GLY A 162 19.20 -14.45 -0.55
N SER A 163 19.60 -14.81 -1.76
CA SER A 163 20.46 -13.96 -2.58
C SER A 163 20.11 -14.00 -4.06
N ARG A 164 20.45 -12.94 -4.76
CA ARG A 164 20.41 -12.84 -6.23
C ARG A 164 21.65 -12.12 -6.74
N SER A 165 22.03 -12.40 -7.99
CA SER A 165 23.09 -11.64 -8.65
C SER A 165 22.64 -10.23 -9.02
N ALA A 166 23.55 -9.28 -9.02
CA ALA A 166 23.29 -7.91 -9.51
C ALA A 166 22.78 -7.95 -10.94
N ASP A 167 23.41 -8.76 -11.81
CA ASP A 167 22.93 -9.00 -13.17
C ASP A 167 21.99 -10.19 -13.16
N ASN A 168 20.73 -9.96 -13.43
CA ASN A 168 19.70 -11.00 -13.45
C ASN A 168 18.57 -10.64 -14.43
N VAL A 169 17.84 -11.67 -14.85
CA VAL A 169 16.57 -11.53 -15.55
C VAL A 169 15.47 -12.09 -14.66
N THR A 170 14.46 -11.28 -14.40
CA THR A 170 13.29 -11.68 -13.64
C THR A 170 12.08 -11.82 -14.54
N ILE A 171 11.45 -12.99 -14.55
CA ILE A 171 10.23 -13.29 -15.29
C ILE A 171 9.11 -13.50 -14.28
N THR A 172 8.03 -12.74 -14.41
CA THR A 172 6.84 -12.89 -13.56
C THR A 172 5.63 -13.24 -14.43
N VAL A 173 4.93 -14.31 -14.06
CA VAL A 173 3.75 -14.81 -14.80
C VAL A 173 2.62 -15.12 -13.84
N GLY A 174 1.43 -14.60 -14.11
CA GLY A 174 0.26 -14.84 -13.29
C GLY A 174 -0.64 -13.62 -13.14
N LYS A 175 -1.38 -13.60 -12.05
CA LYS A 175 -2.27 -12.49 -11.67
C LYS A 175 -1.52 -11.58 -10.69
N PHE A 176 -1.27 -10.35 -11.08
CA PHE A 176 -0.66 -9.29 -10.26
C PHE A 176 -1.09 -7.93 -10.79
N SER A 177 -0.85 -6.87 -10.03
CA SER A 177 -1.08 -5.50 -10.49
C SER A 177 0.11 -4.99 -11.32
N VAL A 178 -0.17 -4.12 -12.28
CA VAL A 178 0.91 -3.43 -13.03
C VAL A 178 1.77 -2.60 -12.08
N ALA A 179 1.17 -1.96 -11.08
CA ALA A 179 1.87 -1.19 -10.06
C ALA A 179 2.77 -2.04 -9.14
N ASP A 180 2.63 -3.36 -9.12
CA ASP A 180 3.55 -4.24 -8.37
C ASP A 180 4.93 -4.37 -9.03
N ILE A 181 5.05 -3.96 -10.30
CA ILE A 181 6.27 -4.08 -11.13
C ILE A 181 6.77 -2.71 -11.59
N PHE A 182 5.83 -1.82 -11.95
CA PHE A 182 6.10 -0.52 -12.59
C PHE A 182 5.55 0.62 -11.72
N ASP A 183 6.14 0.81 -10.57
CA ASP A 183 5.81 1.92 -9.67
C ASP A 183 6.63 3.17 -10.06
#